data_1a60bf60f7784c79a9b247be187309d7
#
_entry.id   1a60bf60f7784c79a9b247be187309d7
#
_cell.length_a   1.000
_cell.length_b   1.000
_cell.length_c   1.000
_cell.angle_alpha   90.00
_cell.angle_beta   90.00
_cell.angle_gamma   90.00
#
_symmetry.space_group_name_H-M   'P 1'
#
loop_
_entity.id
_entity.type
_entity.pdbx_description
1 polymer ?
#
loop_
_entity_poly.entity_id
_entity_poly.type
_entity_poly.pdbx_seq_one_letter_code
_entity_poly.pdbx_strand_id
1 'polypeptide(L)'
;MSKTPEKKQGSWLTRCLNGIERVGNALPHPVTLFAIFALAVVVISAVCAALGVSATGNLVSGGELKETTVTAVSLLTKEGLAYMFTSAVNNFTTYAPLGMVLVAMLGVGVAEKSGMIDTLLKNVVKSTPKKLLTPMIVFLGVMSNIASDAGYVILIPLGAMMFHACGRHPIAGLAAAFAGVSGGFSANLLVGTLDPLLGGITQAAVDILDPAYEVQIMGNYIFMCASTFLITILGTIITDKVVEPRLGKYEGTVEGEGDHTLTTVTDIQKKGLRNAGIAALVFVGIIVAMCIPADSFFRNDKGELLGSTPLINSLIVLIAMLFFIPAVAYGKTVGKFKSDKDIAGAMSASMADMGSFLALAFVSSQFINYFSYTKLGTILALSGASALKSANIGLIPLMVIFVLFSAFMNLFMGSASAKWNILAPVFVPMFMLLGYSPELCQLAYRVGDSCTNIITPLMTYYAVIIIFAQKYDKKAGIGTITATMLPYSVCFLICWTIMLIIWLSIGLPIGINTPLFYPA
;
A
#
# COMPACT_ATOMS: atom_id res chain seq x y z
N MET A 1 -12.40 19.03 51.63
CA MET A 1 -11.12 18.48 51.18
C MET A 1 -11.41 17.58 49.98
N SER A 2 -11.27 18.15 48.79
CA SER A 2 -11.47 17.47 47.50
C SER A 2 -10.23 16.64 47.22
N LYS A 3 -10.38 15.31 47.14
CA LYS A 3 -9.30 14.43 46.68
C LYS A 3 -9.09 14.63 45.19
N THR A 4 -7.95 15.19 44.81
CA THR A 4 -7.42 15.23 43.46
C THR A 4 -7.38 13.80 42.89
N PRO A 5 -7.89 13.52 41.70
CA PRO A 5 -7.80 12.16 41.14
C PRO A 5 -6.34 11.84 40.84
N GLU A 6 -5.83 10.76 41.44
CA GLU A 6 -4.55 10.17 41.12
C GLU A 6 -4.46 9.92 39.63
N LYS A 7 -3.48 10.54 38.97
CA LYS A 7 -3.03 10.15 37.64
C LYS A 7 -2.62 8.67 37.68
N LYS A 8 -3.49 7.76 37.22
CA LYS A 8 -3.09 6.38 36.94
C LYS A 8 -1.87 6.43 36.02
N GLN A 9 -0.73 6.02 36.55
CA GLN A 9 0.48 5.83 35.77
C GLN A 9 0.12 4.88 34.61
N GLY A 10 0.16 5.41 33.38
CA GLY A 10 -0.20 4.64 32.19
C GLY A 10 0.63 3.36 32.13
N SER A 11 -0.02 2.26 31.74
CA SER A 11 0.61 0.96 31.49
C SER A 11 1.92 1.15 30.70
N TRP A 12 2.91 0.27 30.87
CA TRP A 12 4.15 0.24 30.05
C TRP A 12 3.84 0.41 28.55
N LEU A 13 2.80 -0.27 28.06
CA LEU A 13 2.30 -0.13 26.69
C LEU A 13 1.94 1.32 26.32
N THR A 14 1.24 2.04 27.22
CA THR A 14 0.87 3.45 26.98
C THR A 14 2.11 4.35 26.90
N ARG A 15 3.15 4.08 27.71
CA ARG A 15 4.41 4.84 27.64
C ARG A 15 5.17 4.57 26.35
N CYS A 16 5.23 3.31 25.89
CA CYS A 16 5.84 2.96 24.59
C CYS A 16 5.10 3.64 23.45
N LEU A 17 3.76 3.59 23.42
CA LEU A 17 2.94 4.21 22.37
C LEU A 17 3.10 5.73 22.34
N ASN A 18 3.08 6.38 23.51
CA ASN A 18 3.34 7.83 23.59
C ASN A 18 4.77 8.17 23.15
N GLY A 19 5.74 7.28 23.37
CA GLY A 19 7.10 7.41 22.86
C GLY A 19 7.14 7.34 21.32
N ILE A 20 6.49 6.36 20.73
CA ILE A 20 6.36 6.19 19.28
C ILE A 20 5.66 7.39 18.65
N GLU A 21 4.53 7.81 19.23
CA GLU A 21 3.79 8.99 18.78
C GLU A 21 4.64 10.27 18.85
N ARG A 22 5.38 10.47 19.95
CA ARG A 22 6.27 11.63 20.10
C ARG A 22 7.39 11.64 19.07
N VAL A 23 8.04 10.51 18.82
CA VAL A 23 9.09 10.38 17.82
C VAL A 23 8.53 10.58 16.41
N GLY A 24 7.40 9.96 16.11
CA GLY A 24 6.77 10.08 14.80
C GLY A 24 6.28 11.50 14.49
N ASN A 25 5.67 12.17 15.49
CA ASN A 25 5.25 13.57 15.35
C ASN A 25 6.44 14.55 15.28
N ALA A 26 7.64 14.13 15.70
CA ALA A 26 8.86 14.91 15.54
C ALA A 26 9.47 14.76 14.12
N LEU A 27 9.05 13.74 13.35
CA LEU A 27 9.48 13.60 11.97
C LEU A 27 8.84 14.70 11.11
N PRO A 28 9.62 15.34 10.22
CA PRO A 28 9.08 16.32 9.30
C PRO A 28 8.10 15.68 8.30
N HIS A 29 7.27 16.50 7.67
CA HIS A 29 6.40 16.06 6.58
C HIS A 29 7.21 15.27 5.52
N PRO A 30 6.68 14.20 4.89
CA PRO A 30 7.42 13.36 3.94
C PRO A 30 8.16 14.14 2.86
N VAL A 31 7.56 15.18 2.27
CA VAL A 31 8.22 16.06 1.29
C VAL A 31 9.48 16.69 1.86
N THR A 32 9.39 17.25 3.08
CA THR A 32 10.54 17.87 3.76
C THR A 32 11.62 16.83 4.11
N LEU A 33 11.20 15.63 4.52
CA LEU A 33 12.12 14.53 4.85
C LEU A 33 12.94 14.12 3.63
N PHE A 34 12.29 13.97 2.46
CA PHE A 34 13.00 13.65 1.21
C PHE A 34 13.89 14.79 0.72
N ALA A 35 13.49 16.05 0.93
CA ALA A 35 14.38 17.18 0.67
C ALA A 35 15.64 17.14 1.53
N ILE A 36 15.50 16.81 2.82
CA ILE A 36 16.62 16.61 3.74
C ILE A 36 17.50 15.45 3.26
N PHE A 37 16.92 14.33 2.84
CA PHE A 37 17.69 13.19 2.31
C PHE A 37 18.42 13.53 1.02
N ALA A 38 17.78 14.26 0.09
CA ALA A 38 18.45 14.71 -1.13
C ALA A 38 19.67 15.61 -0.80
N LEU A 39 19.51 16.55 0.12
CA LEU A 39 20.62 17.40 0.60
C LEU A 39 21.69 16.58 1.34
N ALA A 40 21.28 15.61 2.15
CA ALA A 40 22.21 14.71 2.83
C ALA A 40 23.07 13.91 1.83
N VAL A 41 22.46 13.40 0.75
CA VAL A 41 23.19 12.71 -0.33
C VAL A 41 24.23 13.63 -0.96
N VAL A 42 23.91 14.91 -1.20
CA VAL A 42 24.87 15.90 -1.72
C VAL A 42 26.11 16.01 -0.82
N VAL A 43 25.88 16.17 0.50
CA VAL A 43 26.98 16.31 1.47
C VAL A 43 27.75 15.00 1.64
N ILE A 44 27.04 13.87 1.84
CA ILE A 44 27.64 12.55 2.04
C ILE A 44 28.46 12.15 0.80
N SER A 45 27.95 12.42 -0.40
CA SER A 45 28.68 12.10 -1.63
C SER A 45 30.01 12.85 -1.75
N ALA A 46 30.05 14.11 -1.32
CA ALA A 46 31.28 14.89 -1.31
C ALA A 46 32.31 14.32 -0.31
N VAL A 47 31.86 13.95 0.87
CA VAL A 47 32.73 13.32 1.89
C VAL A 47 33.23 11.96 1.41
N CYS A 48 32.32 11.09 0.91
CA CYS A 48 32.69 9.77 0.42
C CYS A 48 33.64 9.82 -0.77
N ALA A 49 33.43 10.75 -1.70
CA ALA A 49 34.34 10.95 -2.84
C ALA A 49 35.73 11.46 -2.40
N ALA A 50 35.76 12.39 -1.45
CA ALA A 50 37.04 12.89 -0.88
C ALA A 50 37.82 11.80 -0.15
N LEU A 51 37.14 10.85 0.48
CA LEU A 51 37.74 9.70 1.18
C LEU A 51 38.02 8.51 0.24
N GLY A 52 37.67 8.59 -1.05
CA GLY A 52 37.86 7.50 -2.01
C GLY A 52 37.04 6.25 -1.70
N VAL A 53 35.83 6.42 -1.10
CA VAL A 53 34.96 5.29 -0.73
C VAL A 53 34.56 4.52 -1.98
N SER A 54 34.81 3.22 -1.99
CA SER A 54 34.53 2.33 -3.11
C SER A 54 34.06 0.96 -2.61
N ALA A 55 33.37 0.22 -3.46
CA ALA A 55 33.02 -1.18 -3.21
C ALA A 55 33.24 -1.98 -4.49
N THR A 56 33.70 -3.23 -4.33
CA THR A 56 33.94 -4.16 -5.44
C THR A 56 32.95 -5.31 -5.35
N GLY A 57 32.41 -5.70 -6.48
CA GLY A 57 31.52 -6.87 -6.58
C GLY A 57 31.03 -7.11 -8.00
N ASN A 58 30.26 -8.18 -8.16
CA ASN A 58 29.74 -8.57 -9.45
C ASN A 58 28.53 -7.71 -9.82
N LEU A 59 28.62 -6.97 -10.89
CA LEU A 59 27.54 -6.17 -11.47
C LEU A 59 27.20 -6.66 -12.88
N VAL A 60 25.94 -6.56 -13.27
CA VAL A 60 25.51 -6.84 -14.64
C VAL A 60 26.00 -5.72 -15.55
N SER A 61 26.81 -6.06 -16.52
CA SER A 61 27.31 -5.14 -17.55
C SER A 61 27.25 -5.79 -18.91
N GLY A 62 26.35 -5.30 -19.78
CA GLY A 62 26.15 -5.87 -21.10
C GLY A 62 25.57 -7.31 -21.10
N GLY A 63 24.79 -7.65 -20.08
CA GLY A 63 24.18 -8.98 -19.91
C GLY A 63 25.10 -10.03 -19.27
N GLU A 64 26.32 -9.66 -18.86
CA GLU A 64 27.27 -10.54 -18.17
C GLU A 64 27.61 -10.00 -16.77
N LEU A 65 27.80 -10.91 -15.83
CA LEU A 65 28.32 -10.56 -14.50
C LEU A 65 29.82 -10.28 -14.57
N LYS A 66 30.20 -9.04 -14.26
CA LYS A 66 31.62 -8.63 -14.21
C LYS A 66 31.96 -8.06 -12.85
N GLU A 67 33.08 -8.50 -12.31
CA GLU A 67 33.64 -7.89 -11.10
C GLU A 67 34.04 -6.44 -11.42
N THR A 68 33.37 -5.49 -10.76
CA THR A 68 33.54 -4.06 -11.01
C THR A 68 33.73 -3.34 -9.68
N THR A 69 34.70 -2.44 -9.64
CA THR A 69 34.89 -1.52 -8.51
C THR A 69 34.15 -0.22 -8.80
N VAL A 70 33.22 0.13 -7.95
CA VAL A 70 32.43 1.35 -8.02
C VAL A 70 32.93 2.32 -6.97
N THR A 71 33.27 3.54 -7.39
CA THR A 71 33.77 4.61 -6.50
C THR A 71 32.74 5.72 -6.38
N ALA A 72 32.61 6.30 -5.19
CA ALA A 72 31.69 7.40 -4.93
C ALA A 72 32.01 8.63 -5.76
N VAL A 73 30.96 9.26 -6.32
CA VAL A 73 31.04 10.49 -7.12
C VAL A 73 30.37 11.63 -6.36
N SER A 74 31.05 12.78 -6.26
CA SER A 74 30.53 13.96 -5.57
C SER A 74 29.58 14.76 -6.44
N LEU A 75 28.44 15.19 -5.86
CA LEU A 75 27.53 16.17 -6.47
C LEU A 75 28.03 17.62 -6.33
N LEU A 76 29.03 17.89 -5.52
CA LEU A 76 29.61 19.24 -5.36
C LEU A 76 30.72 19.55 -6.39
N THR A 77 30.91 18.70 -7.41
CA THR A 77 31.75 19.00 -8.57
C THR A 77 30.98 19.90 -9.56
N LYS A 78 31.68 20.47 -10.53
CA LYS A 78 31.06 21.27 -11.59
C LYS A 78 30.03 20.45 -12.37
N GLU A 79 30.36 19.20 -12.70
CA GLU A 79 29.49 18.25 -13.39
C GLU A 79 28.29 17.85 -12.54
N GLY A 80 28.52 17.58 -11.24
CA GLY A 80 27.47 17.23 -10.28
C GLY A 80 26.48 18.37 -10.05
N LEU A 81 26.98 19.60 -9.91
CA LEU A 81 26.11 20.80 -9.83
C LEU A 81 25.30 20.99 -11.12
N ALA A 82 25.95 20.88 -12.28
CA ALA A 82 25.23 20.95 -13.55
C ALA A 82 24.14 19.88 -13.64
N TYR A 83 24.44 18.64 -13.27
CA TYR A 83 23.48 17.54 -13.25
C TYR A 83 22.27 17.89 -12.38
N MET A 84 22.44 18.37 -11.14
CA MET A 84 21.33 18.69 -10.25
C MET A 84 20.33 19.68 -10.88
N PHE A 85 20.81 20.69 -11.61
CA PHE A 85 19.92 21.69 -12.22
C PHE A 85 19.37 21.24 -13.58
N THR A 86 20.15 20.58 -14.41
CA THR A 86 19.73 20.22 -15.77
C THR A 86 18.85 18.98 -15.81
N SER A 87 19.01 18.04 -14.85
CA SER A 87 18.23 16.79 -14.83
C SER A 87 16.95 16.87 -14.00
N ALA A 88 16.73 17.92 -13.21
CA ALA A 88 15.65 17.99 -12.24
C ALA A 88 14.25 17.71 -12.83
N VAL A 89 13.95 18.29 -13.99
CA VAL A 89 12.68 18.06 -14.69
C VAL A 89 12.60 16.64 -15.21
N ASN A 90 13.69 16.17 -15.86
CA ASN A 90 13.74 14.80 -16.39
C ASN A 90 13.59 13.76 -15.29
N ASN A 91 14.30 13.90 -14.18
CA ASN A 91 14.19 13.01 -13.03
C ASN A 91 12.74 12.88 -12.54
N PHE A 92 11.98 13.98 -12.54
CA PHE A 92 10.58 13.97 -12.16
C PHE A 92 9.69 13.32 -13.22
N THR A 93 9.83 13.70 -14.49
CA THR A 93 8.93 13.22 -15.55
C THR A 93 9.14 11.75 -15.90
N THR A 94 10.36 11.22 -15.71
CA THR A 94 10.68 9.80 -15.92
C THR A 94 10.53 8.96 -14.64
N TYR A 95 10.12 9.57 -13.53
CA TYR A 95 9.92 8.84 -12.28
C TYR A 95 8.79 7.81 -12.44
N ALA A 96 9.14 6.52 -12.43
CA ALA A 96 8.24 5.43 -12.80
C ALA A 96 6.86 5.45 -12.11
N PRO A 97 6.72 5.74 -10.80
CA PRO A 97 5.39 5.79 -10.17
C PRO A 97 4.50 6.94 -10.66
N LEU A 98 5.06 8.02 -11.20
CA LEU A 98 4.32 9.24 -11.50
C LEU A 98 3.18 8.99 -12.50
N GLY A 99 3.51 8.52 -13.69
CA GLY A 99 2.52 8.25 -14.73
C GLY A 99 1.53 7.15 -14.36
N MET A 100 2.05 6.06 -13.76
CA MET A 100 1.26 4.91 -13.38
C MET A 100 0.15 5.26 -12.37
N VAL A 101 0.50 6.01 -11.33
CA VAL A 101 -0.45 6.40 -10.28
C VAL A 101 -1.48 7.40 -10.82
N LEU A 102 -1.05 8.42 -11.56
CA LEU A 102 -1.97 9.43 -12.09
C LEU A 102 -3.00 8.81 -13.04
N VAL A 103 -2.58 7.91 -13.93
CA VAL A 103 -3.49 7.22 -14.86
C VAL A 103 -4.48 6.33 -14.10
N ALA A 104 -4.02 5.53 -13.15
CA ALA A 104 -4.90 4.70 -12.32
C ALA A 104 -5.94 5.54 -11.57
N MET A 105 -5.51 6.66 -10.98
CA MET A 105 -6.38 7.55 -10.20
C MET A 105 -7.39 8.32 -11.04
N LEU A 106 -7.18 8.51 -12.34
CA LEU A 106 -8.22 9.06 -13.21
C LEU A 106 -9.46 8.18 -13.27
N GLY A 107 -9.31 6.86 -13.26
CA GLY A 107 -10.44 5.93 -13.25
C GLY A 107 -11.06 5.75 -11.86
N VAL A 108 -10.20 5.39 -10.89
CA VAL A 108 -10.64 5.12 -9.50
C VAL A 108 -11.24 6.36 -8.85
N GLY A 109 -10.63 7.54 -9.04
CA GLY A 109 -11.16 8.78 -8.47
C GLY A 109 -12.52 9.19 -9.04
N VAL A 110 -12.79 8.93 -10.32
CA VAL A 110 -14.15 9.14 -10.87
C VAL A 110 -15.15 8.15 -10.25
N ALA A 111 -14.74 6.91 -9.99
CA ALA A 111 -15.58 5.93 -9.30
C ALA A 111 -15.90 6.37 -7.86
N GLU A 112 -14.94 6.92 -7.17
CA GLU A 112 -15.12 7.51 -5.84
C GLU A 112 -16.02 8.75 -5.89
N LYS A 113 -15.70 9.73 -6.72
CA LYS A 113 -16.49 10.97 -6.86
C LYS A 113 -17.93 10.73 -7.35
N SER A 114 -18.18 9.66 -8.12
CA SER A 114 -19.54 9.26 -8.50
C SER A 114 -20.38 8.78 -7.32
N GLY A 115 -19.77 8.28 -6.25
CA GLY A 115 -20.42 7.61 -5.12
C GLY A 115 -20.73 6.13 -5.39
N MET A 116 -20.21 5.57 -6.50
CA MET A 116 -20.42 4.15 -6.86
C MET A 116 -19.81 3.22 -5.80
N ILE A 117 -18.58 3.50 -5.37
CA ILE A 117 -17.86 2.67 -4.39
C ILE A 117 -18.57 2.67 -3.05
N ASP A 118 -18.99 3.85 -2.57
CA ASP A 118 -19.78 4.02 -1.34
C ASP A 118 -21.03 3.17 -1.35
N THR A 119 -21.78 3.28 -2.45
CA THR A 119 -23.06 2.56 -2.60
C THR A 119 -22.84 1.06 -2.71
N LEU A 120 -21.77 0.63 -3.39
CA LEU A 120 -21.40 -0.78 -3.50
C LEU A 120 -21.11 -1.38 -2.12
N LEU A 121 -20.25 -0.73 -1.32
CA LEU A 121 -19.89 -1.17 0.03
C LEU A 121 -21.14 -1.26 0.92
N LYS A 122 -21.98 -0.21 0.95
CA LYS A 122 -23.22 -0.19 1.72
C LYS A 122 -24.18 -1.31 1.30
N ASN A 123 -24.34 -1.53 -0.01
CA ASN A 123 -25.26 -2.54 -0.53
C ASN A 123 -24.82 -3.97 -0.15
N VAL A 124 -23.53 -4.27 -0.25
CA VAL A 124 -22.99 -5.60 0.10
C VAL A 124 -23.14 -5.86 1.60
N VAL A 125 -22.73 -4.91 2.45
CA VAL A 125 -22.84 -5.06 3.91
C VAL A 125 -24.30 -5.26 4.33
N LYS A 126 -25.23 -4.46 3.78
CA LYS A 126 -26.66 -4.57 4.10
C LYS A 126 -27.27 -5.91 3.67
N SER A 127 -26.81 -6.47 2.58
CA SER A 127 -27.32 -7.75 2.03
C SER A 127 -26.75 -8.97 2.76
N THR A 128 -25.80 -8.77 3.66
CA THR A 128 -25.06 -9.85 4.32
C THR A 128 -25.87 -10.47 5.46
N PRO A 129 -26.06 -11.81 5.51
CA PRO A 129 -26.67 -12.49 6.64
C PRO A 129 -25.91 -12.24 7.94
N LYS A 130 -26.63 -12.12 9.07
CA LYS A 130 -26.02 -11.84 10.39
C LYS A 130 -24.87 -12.77 10.78
N LYS A 131 -24.92 -14.06 10.38
CA LYS A 131 -23.88 -15.05 10.66
C LYS A 131 -22.57 -14.80 9.89
N LEU A 132 -22.66 -14.15 8.73
CA LEU A 132 -21.51 -13.83 7.87
C LEU A 132 -21.07 -12.37 7.99
N LEU A 133 -21.62 -11.63 8.96
CA LEU A 133 -21.37 -10.20 9.08
C LEU A 133 -19.88 -9.91 9.37
N THR A 134 -19.28 -10.61 10.32
CA THR A 134 -17.85 -10.41 10.66
C THR A 134 -16.91 -10.73 9.48
N PRO A 135 -16.95 -11.94 8.89
CA PRO A 135 -16.08 -12.23 7.76
C PRO A 135 -16.32 -11.30 6.57
N MET A 136 -17.58 -10.88 6.33
CA MET A 136 -17.89 -9.97 5.23
C MET A 136 -17.31 -8.56 5.47
N ILE A 137 -17.39 -8.05 6.70
CA ILE A 137 -16.84 -6.73 7.04
C ILE A 137 -15.32 -6.74 6.91
N VAL A 138 -14.63 -7.78 7.42
CA VAL A 138 -13.18 -7.89 7.28
C VAL A 138 -12.79 -8.03 5.80
N PHE A 139 -13.47 -8.90 5.05
CA PHE A 139 -13.24 -9.10 3.62
C PHE A 139 -13.43 -7.82 2.80
N LEU A 140 -14.55 -7.11 3.01
CA LEU A 140 -14.80 -5.83 2.35
C LEU A 140 -13.77 -4.78 2.78
N GLY A 141 -13.28 -4.86 4.03
CA GLY A 141 -12.18 -4.02 4.49
C GLY A 141 -10.95 -4.20 3.62
N VAL A 142 -10.51 -5.45 3.41
CA VAL A 142 -9.40 -5.76 2.52
C VAL A 142 -9.69 -5.30 1.10
N MET A 143 -10.88 -5.62 0.56
CA MET A 143 -11.25 -5.27 -0.82
C MET A 143 -11.39 -3.76 -1.04
N SER A 144 -11.68 -2.97 -0.01
CA SER A 144 -11.83 -1.51 -0.12
C SER A 144 -10.54 -0.80 -0.51
N ASN A 145 -9.39 -1.42 -0.29
CA ASN A 145 -8.07 -0.89 -0.67
C ASN A 145 -7.86 -0.76 -2.19
N ILE A 146 -8.73 -1.39 -3.01
CA ILE A 146 -8.76 -1.15 -4.46
C ILE A 146 -9.07 0.33 -4.76
N ALA A 147 -9.93 0.93 -3.94
CA ALA A 147 -10.45 2.28 -4.10
C ALA A 147 -9.79 3.29 -3.13
N SER A 148 -8.49 3.14 -2.90
CA SER A 148 -7.73 4.04 -2.02
C SER A 148 -8.31 4.09 -0.59
N ASP A 149 -8.74 5.25 -0.13
CA ASP A 149 -9.05 5.53 1.28
C ASP A 149 -10.54 5.39 1.64
N ALA A 150 -11.40 5.04 0.69
CA ALA A 150 -12.85 4.95 0.89
C ALA A 150 -13.25 4.00 2.04
N GLY A 151 -12.49 2.92 2.25
CA GLY A 151 -12.71 1.98 3.34
C GLY A 151 -12.64 2.61 4.72
N TYR A 152 -11.71 3.53 4.92
CA TYR A 152 -11.54 4.20 6.22
C TYR A 152 -12.73 5.06 6.62
N VAL A 153 -13.30 5.78 5.67
CA VAL A 153 -14.37 6.75 5.94
C VAL A 153 -15.75 6.07 5.99
N ILE A 154 -15.95 5.01 5.20
CA ILE A 154 -17.27 4.41 5.00
C ILE A 154 -17.40 3.10 5.75
N LEU A 155 -16.48 2.17 5.56
CA LEU A 155 -16.66 0.81 6.06
C LEU A 155 -16.43 0.71 7.56
N ILE A 156 -15.51 1.49 8.13
CA ILE A 156 -15.23 1.46 9.56
C ILE A 156 -16.45 1.89 10.39
N PRO A 157 -17.07 3.08 10.16
CA PRO A 157 -18.30 3.44 10.87
C PRO A 157 -19.47 2.53 10.51
N LEU A 158 -19.57 2.04 9.27
CA LEU A 158 -20.62 1.11 8.85
C LEU A 158 -20.50 -0.22 9.61
N GLY A 159 -19.28 -0.75 9.80
CA GLY A 159 -19.02 -1.95 10.60
C GLY A 159 -19.51 -1.82 12.04
N ALA A 160 -19.23 -0.68 12.68
CA ALA A 160 -19.72 -0.37 14.03
C ALA A 160 -21.26 -0.35 14.09
N MET A 161 -21.91 0.35 13.16
CA MET A 161 -23.36 0.45 13.12
C MET A 161 -24.03 -0.91 12.85
N MET A 162 -23.49 -1.72 11.94
CA MET A 162 -24.07 -3.02 11.62
C MET A 162 -23.94 -4.02 12.78
N PHE A 163 -22.83 -4.00 13.53
CA PHE A 163 -22.70 -4.78 14.75
C PHE A 163 -23.72 -4.34 15.79
N HIS A 164 -23.85 -3.03 16.00
CA HIS A 164 -24.86 -2.47 16.93
C HIS A 164 -26.27 -2.89 16.53
N ALA A 165 -26.65 -2.74 15.26
CA ALA A 165 -27.96 -3.15 14.75
C ALA A 165 -28.23 -4.65 14.89
N CYS A 166 -27.20 -5.48 15.00
CA CYS A 166 -27.30 -6.91 15.26
C CYS A 166 -27.27 -7.27 16.76
N GLY A 167 -27.23 -6.27 17.65
CA GLY A 167 -27.12 -6.47 19.10
C GLY A 167 -25.70 -6.90 19.57
N ARG A 168 -24.69 -6.65 18.73
CA ARG A 168 -23.29 -6.93 18.99
C ARG A 168 -22.56 -5.64 19.41
N HIS A 169 -21.34 -5.79 19.96
CA HIS A 169 -20.58 -4.63 20.43
C HIS A 169 -20.06 -3.78 19.27
N PRO A 170 -20.46 -2.48 19.13
CA PRO A 170 -20.12 -1.65 17.96
C PRO A 170 -18.62 -1.43 17.77
N ILE A 171 -17.84 -1.32 18.87
CA ILE A 171 -16.37 -1.20 18.78
C ILE A 171 -15.73 -2.48 18.21
N ALA A 172 -16.33 -3.67 18.42
CA ALA A 172 -15.84 -4.88 17.77
C ALA A 172 -16.06 -4.84 16.25
N GLY A 173 -17.20 -4.29 15.79
CA GLY A 173 -17.47 -4.08 14.38
C GLY A 173 -16.54 -3.04 13.74
N LEU A 174 -16.26 -1.94 14.46
CA LEU A 174 -15.26 -0.94 14.07
C LEU A 174 -13.87 -1.59 13.93
N ALA A 175 -13.47 -2.39 14.92
CA ALA A 175 -12.17 -3.08 14.93
C ALA A 175 -12.05 -4.09 13.77
N ALA A 176 -13.11 -4.86 13.49
CA ALA A 176 -13.16 -5.80 12.37
C ALA A 176 -12.96 -5.09 11.02
N ALA A 177 -13.67 -3.98 10.81
CA ALA A 177 -13.52 -3.17 9.61
C ALA A 177 -12.12 -2.56 9.50
N PHE A 178 -11.61 -2.01 10.58
CA PHE A 178 -10.27 -1.41 10.62
C PHE A 178 -9.17 -2.44 10.41
N ALA A 179 -9.31 -3.65 10.96
CA ALA A 179 -8.39 -4.76 10.71
C ALA A 179 -8.36 -5.14 9.22
N GLY A 180 -9.50 -5.19 8.55
CA GLY A 180 -9.57 -5.45 7.12
C GLY A 180 -8.96 -4.31 6.28
N VAL A 181 -9.41 -3.06 6.51
CA VAL A 181 -8.99 -1.89 5.72
C VAL A 181 -7.50 -1.61 5.88
N SER A 182 -6.99 -1.59 7.09
CA SER A 182 -5.63 -1.16 7.40
C SER A 182 -4.67 -2.32 7.63
N GLY A 183 -5.08 -3.35 8.38
CA GLY A 183 -4.27 -4.55 8.58
C GLY A 183 -4.15 -5.42 7.33
N GLY A 184 -5.18 -5.39 6.48
CA GLY A 184 -5.19 -6.03 5.16
C GLY A 184 -4.78 -5.12 4.01
N PHE A 185 -4.12 -3.99 4.27
CA PHE A 185 -3.86 -2.92 3.29
C PHE A 185 -3.19 -3.39 1.99
N SER A 186 -2.25 -4.31 2.06
CA SER A 186 -1.57 -4.84 0.88
C SER A 186 -2.27 -6.04 0.25
N ALA A 187 -3.16 -6.74 0.98
CA ALA A 187 -3.88 -7.89 0.46
C ALA A 187 -5.02 -7.45 -0.45
N ASN A 188 -5.22 -8.12 -1.58
CA ASN A 188 -6.35 -7.84 -2.48
C ASN A 188 -6.59 -8.99 -3.47
N LEU A 189 -7.83 -9.13 -3.97
CA LEU A 189 -8.18 -10.04 -5.06
C LEU A 189 -8.13 -9.36 -6.43
N LEU A 190 -8.08 -8.05 -6.48
CA LEU A 190 -7.96 -7.28 -7.70
C LEU A 190 -6.74 -6.36 -7.60
N VAL A 191 -6.09 -6.14 -8.71
CA VAL A 191 -4.98 -5.18 -8.77
C VAL A 191 -5.53 -3.79 -8.49
N GLY A 192 -5.01 -3.16 -7.45
CA GLY A 192 -5.43 -1.83 -7.01
C GLY A 192 -4.39 -0.75 -7.35
N THR A 193 -4.61 0.46 -6.84
CA THR A 193 -3.69 1.60 -7.03
C THR A 193 -2.34 1.41 -6.33
N LEU A 194 -2.30 0.59 -5.28
CA LEU A 194 -1.08 0.33 -4.51
C LEU A 194 -0.06 -0.50 -5.31
N ASP A 195 -0.52 -1.42 -6.16
CA ASP A 195 0.37 -2.30 -6.92
C ASP A 195 1.26 -1.53 -7.91
N PRO A 196 0.72 -0.67 -8.80
CA PRO A 196 1.54 0.16 -9.67
C PRO A 196 2.37 1.20 -8.90
N LEU A 197 1.87 1.71 -7.78
CA LEU A 197 2.61 2.66 -6.95
C LEU A 197 3.88 2.03 -6.36
N LEU A 198 3.75 0.91 -5.66
CA LEU A 198 4.91 0.23 -5.06
C LEU A 198 5.80 -0.41 -6.13
N GLY A 199 5.21 -0.99 -7.18
CA GLY A 199 5.95 -1.54 -8.33
C GLY A 199 6.81 -0.48 -9.01
N GLY A 200 6.28 0.73 -9.23
CA GLY A 200 7.04 1.84 -9.79
C GLY A 200 8.17 2.34 -8.90
N ILE A 201 7.97 2.39 -7.58
CA ILE A 201 9.05 2.71 -6.62
C ILE A 201 10.13 1.62 -6.65
N THR A 202 9.71 0.36 -6.74
CA THR A 202 10.63 -0.79 -6.87
C THR A 202 11.41 -0.69 -8.18
N GLN A 203 10.78 -0.34 -9.30
CA GLN A 203 11.46 -0.12 -10.58
C GLN A 203 12.53 0.97 -10.47
N ALA A 204 12.19 2.12 -9.89
CA ALA A 204 13.15 3.20 -9.69
C ALA A 204 14.36 2.77 -8.83
N ALA A 205 14.18 1.81 -7.92
CA ALA A 205 15.26 1.24 -7.13
C ALA A 205 16.07 0.20 -7.91
N VAL A 206 15.43 -0.60 -8.75
CA VAL A 206 16.07 -1.57 -9.67
C VAL A 206 16.97 -0.84 -10.66
N ASP A 207 16.53 0.28 -11.21
CA ASP A 207 17.29 1.09 -12.18
C ASP A 207 18.65 1.59 -11.63
N ILE A 208 18.84 1.57 -10.31
CA ILE A 208 20.15 1.87 -9.69
C ILE A 208 21.20 0.80 -10.04
N LEU A 209 20.75 -0.46 -10.21
CA LEU A 209 21.62 -1.61 -10.43
C LEU A 209 21.50 -2.17 -11.85
N ASP A 210 20.29 -2.37 -12.33
CA ASP A 210 19.97 -2.98 -13.61
C ASP A 210 18.76 -2.31 -14.29
N PRO A 211 18.99 -1.27 -15.10
CA PRO A 211 17.92 -0.57 -15.81
C PRO A 211 17.22 -1.42 -16.90
N ALA A 212 17.75 -2.60 -17.23
CA ALA A 212 17.14 -3.49 -18.22
C ALA A 212 16.11 -4.45 -17.60
N TYR A 213 16.08 -4.58 -16.28
CA TYR A 213 15.11 -5.41 -15.59
C TYR A 213 13.77 -4.67 -15.44
N GLU A 214 12.69 -5.30 -15.89
CA GLU A 214 11.33 -4.77 -15.78
C GLU A 214 10.58 -5.40 -14.60
N VAL A 215 10.28 -4.59 -13.58
CA VAL A 215 9.48 -5.02 -12.42
C VAL A 215 8.05 -5.29 -12.84
N GLN A 216 7.56 -6.49 -12.54
CA GLN A 216 6.19 -6.89 -12.88
C GLN A 216 5.18 -6.23 -11.93
N ILE A 217 4.21 -5.47 -12.48
CA ILE A 217 3.14 -4.83 -11.70
C ILE A 217 2.35 -5.87 -10.90
N MET A 218 2.13 -7.06 -11.48
CA MET A 218 1.47 -8.19 -10.83
C MET A 218 2.44 -9.11 -10.08
N GLY A 219 3.64 -8.62 -9.75
CA GLY A 219 4.72 -9.40 -9.15
C GLY A 219 4.43 -9.99 -7.77
N ASN A 220 3.44 -9.45 -7.05
CA ASN A 220 3.00 -9.98 -5.76
C ASN A 220 1.56 -10.52 -5.79
N TYR A 221 0.88 -10.51 -6.93
CA TYR A 221 -0.56 -10.70 -7.04
C TYR A 221 -1.05 -12.04 -6.46
N ILE A 222 -0.41 -13.16 -6.78
CA ILE A 222 -0.86 -14.50 -6.36
C ILE A 222 -0.78 -14.63 -4.84
N PHE A 223 0.32 -14.18 -4.24
CA PHE A 223 0.48 -14.18 -2.78
C PHE A 223 -0.54 -13.26 -2.10
N MET A 224 -0.81 -12.08 -2.66
CA MET A 224 -1.76 -11.13 -2.08
C MET A 224 -3.21 -11.61 -2.20
N CYS A 225 -3.57 -12.35 -3.25
CA CYS A 225 -4.86 -13.04 -3.33
C CYS A 225 -5.03 -14.07 -2.20
N ALA A 226 -4.05 -14.93 -1.97
CA ALA A 226 -4.07 -15.88 -0.86
C ALA A 226 -4.11 -15.17 0.49
N SER A 227 -3.40 -14.07 0.63
CA SER A 227 -3.38 -13.23 1.83
C SER A 227 -4.74 -12.65 2.18
N THR A 228 -5.56 -12.33 1.19
CA THR A 228 -6.93 -11.83 1.41
C THR A 228 -7.78 -12.81 2.20
N PHE A 229 -7.69 -14.10 1.87
CA PHE A 229 -8.39 -15.15 2.62
C PHE A 229 -7.80 -15.34 4.02
N LEU A 230 -6.47 -15.35 4.16
CA LEU A 230 -5.80 -15.44 5.45
C LEU A 230 -6.25 -14.32 6.40
N ILE A 231 -6.16 -13.07 5.97
CA ILE A 231 -6.53 -11.90 6.77
C ILE A 231 -8.03 -11.91 7.12
N THR A 232 -8.89 -12.31 6.17
CA THR A 232 -10.33 -12.42 6.42
C THR A 232 -10.63 -13.45 7.50
N ILE A 233 -10.03 -14.63 7.43
CA ILE A 233 -10.23 -15.70 8.41
C ILE A 233 -9.70 -15.29 9.79
N LEU A 234 -8.45 -14.82 9.85
CA LEU A 234 -7.83 -14.41 11.10
C LEU A 234 -8.56 -13.21 11.73
N GLY A 235 -8.88 -12.19 10.92
CA GLY A 235 -9.64 -11.03 11.39
C GLY A 235 -10.99 -11.41 11.98
N THR A 236 -11.68 -12.36 11.34
CA THR A 236 -12.95 -12.91 11.85
C THR A 236 -12.77 -13.62 13.18
N ILE A 237 -11.82 -14.55 13.27
CA ILE A 237 -11.54 -15.32 14.50
C ILE A 237 -11.17 -14.38 15.65
N ILE A 238 -10.30 -13.41 15.40
CA ILE A 238 -9.86 -12.47 16.43
C ILE A 238 -11.01 -11.59 16.89
N THR A 239 -11.83 -11.11 15.96
CA THR A 239 -13.04 -10.32 16.30
C THR A 239 -13.98 -11.13 17.20
N ASP A 240 -14.40 -12.32 16.75
CA ASP A 240 -15.47 -13.08 17.39
C ASP A 240 -15.01 -13.82 18.66
N LYS A 241 -13.71 -14.18 18.76
CA LYS A 241 -13.19 -14.99 19.87
C LYS A 241 -12.33 -14.23 20.87
N VAL A 242 -11.78 -13.08 20.49
CA VAL A 242 -10.84 -12.34 21.35
C VAL A 242 -11.38 -10.95 21.67
N VAL A 243 -11.68 -10.16 20.64
CA VAL A 243 -12.00 -8.73 20.82
C VAL A 243 -13.40 -8.52 21.36
N GLU A 244 -14.43 -9.12 20.73
CA GLU A 244 -15.81 -8.94 21.17
C GLU A 244 -16.06 -9.53 22.57
N PRO A 245 -15.58 -10.75 22.93
CA PRO A 245 -15.71 -11.26 24.30
C PRO A 245 -15.01 -10.39 25.35
N ARG A 246 -13.85 -9.77 24.99
CA ARG A 246 -13.13 -8.86 25.88
C ARG A 246 -13.88 -7.54 26.12
N LEU A 247 -14.58 -7.04 25.10
CA LEU A 247 -15.38 -5.81 25.20
C LEU A 247 -16.69 -6.06 25.99
N GLY A 248 -17.21 -7.29 26.01
CA GLY A 248 -18.44 -7.65 26.69
C GLY A 248 -19.71 -7.18 25.96
N LYS A 249 -20.83 -7.14 26.68
CA LYS A 249 -22.09 -6.61 26.13
C LYS A 249 -22.04 -5.08 26.09
N TYR A 250 -22.54 -4.53 25.00
CA TYR A 250 -22.70 -3.08 24.87
C TYR A 250 -23.98 -2.64 25.58
N GLU A 251 -23.85 -1.78 26.59
CA GLU A 251 -24.96 -1.24 27.41
C GLU A 251 -25.14 0.27 27.22
N GLY A 252 -24.36 0.87 26.29
CA GLY A 252 -24.40 2.29 26.00
C GLY A 252 -25.59 2.70 25.14
N THR A 253 -26.02 3.96 25.26
CA THR A 253 -26.94 4.62 24.31
C THR A 253 -26.13 5.35 23.26
N VAL A 254 -26.46 5.16 21.97
CA VAL A 254 -25.79 5.85 20.87
C VAL A 254 -26.38 7.24 20.73
N GLU A 255 -25.58 8.30 20.89
CA GLU A 255 -26.01 9.66 20.55
C GLU A 255 -26.18 9.75 19.02
N GLY A 256 -27.40 10.00 18.57
CA GLY A 256 -27.72 10.16 17.15
C GLY A 256 -28.39 8.94 16.50
N GLU A 257 -29.23 8.20 17.23
CA GLU A 257 -30.16 7.23 16.64
C GLU A 257 -31.07 7.92 15.60
N GLY A 258 -30.58 8.10 14.39
CA GLY A 258 -31.33 8.78 13.32
C GLY A 258 -30.57 8.97 12.03
N ASP A 259 -29.27 8.78 12.00
CA ASP A 259 -28.53 8.91 10.74
C ASP A 259 -28.59 7.61 9.92
N HIS A 260 -29.82 7.26 9.49
CA HIS A 260 -30.09 6.16 8.57
C HIS A 260 -29.45 6.36 7.19
N THR A 261 -28.86 7.52 6.92
CA THR A 261 -28.24 7.86 5.62
C THR A 261 -27.07 6.98 5.29
N LEU A 262 -26.32 6.51 6.32
CA LEU A 262 -25.17 5.62 6.14
C LEU A 262 -25.56 4.16 5.80
N THR A 263 -26.80 3.74 6.11
CA THR A 263 -27.25 2.36 5.87
C THR A 263 -28.26 2.21 4.74
N THR A 264 -28.84 3.32 4.23
CA THR A 264 -29.87 3.26 3.19
C THR A 264 -29.28 3.32 1.81
N VAL A 265 -29.64 2.35 0.97
CA VAL A 265 -29.39 2.36 -0.47
C VAL A 265 -30.73 2.53 -1.17
N THR A 266 -30.89 3.61 -1.93
CA THR A 266 -32.13 3.93 -2.66
C THR A 266 -32.28 3.03 -3.88
N ASP A 267 -33.51 2.89 -4.41
CA ASP A 267 -33.74 2.05 -5.58
C ASP A 267 -33.04 2.59 -6.83
N ILE A 268 -32.88 3.91 -6.94
CA ILE A 268 -32.13 4.51 -8.05
C ILE A 268 -30.64 4.16 -7.94
N GLN A 269 -30.09 4.11 -6.72
CA GLN A 269 -28.70 3.68 -6.49
C GLN A 269 -28.50 2.19 -6.81
N LYS A 270 -29.46 1.32 -6.45
CA LYS A 270 -29.44 -0.10 -6.86
C LYS A 270 -29.47 -0.25 -8.36
N LYS A 271 -30.36 0.52 -9.06
CA LYS A 271 -30.38 0.57 -10.52
C LYS A 271 -29.06 1.06 -11.10
N GLY A 272 -28.43 2.07 -10.46
CA GLY A 272 -27.10 2.57 -10.80
C GLY A 272 -26.03 1.48 -10.69
N LEU A 273 -25.98 0.73 -9.58
CA LEU A 273 -25.05 -0.39 -9.41
C LEU A 273 -25.26 -1.50 -10.44
N ARG A 274 -26.53 -1.82 -10.78
CA ARG A 274 -26.81 -2.80 -11.83
C ARG A 274 -26.26 -2.34 -13.18
N ASN A 275 -26.50 -1.09 -13.57
CA ASN A 275 -26.00 -0.52 -14.82
C ASN A 275 -24.47 -0.46 -14.84
N ALA A 276 -23.84 -0.10 -13.71
CA ALA A 276 -22.38 -0.16 -13.55
C ALA A 276 -21.84 -1.58 -13.71
N GLY A 277 -22.50 -2.57 -13.10
CA GLY A 277 -22.13 -3.98 -13.24
C GLY A 277 -22.23 -4.47 -14.69
N ILE A 278 -23.30 -4.09 -15.41
CA ILE A 278 -23.44 -4.41 -16.84
C ILE A 278 -22.32 -3.76 -17.65
N ALA A 279 -22.04 -2.47 -17.39
CA ALA A 279 -20.97 -1.75 -18.08
C ALA A 279 -19.58 -2.38 -17.83
N ALA A 280 -19.31 -2.81 -16.60
CA ALA A 280 -18.08 -3.53 -16.26
C ALA A 280 -17.99 -4.87 -17.01
N LEU A 281 -19.06 -5.67 -17.01
CA LEU A 281 -19.10 -6.96 -17.69
C LEU A 281 -18.93 -6.80 -19.21
N VAL A 282 -19.57 -5.80 -19.82
CA VAL A 282 -19.40 -5.49 -21.24
C VAL A 282 -17.95 -5.10 -21.54
N PHE A 283 -17.36 -4.23 -20.72
CA PHE A 283 -15.97 -3.82 -20.90
C PHE A 283 -15.01 -5.02 -20.81
N VAL A 284 -15.12 -5.83 -19.73
CA VAL A 284 -14.30 -7.04 -19.56
C VAL A 284 -14.53 -8.02 -20.73
N GLY A 285 -15.78 -8.21 -21.15
CA GLY A 285 -16.13 -9.06 -22.30
C GLY A 285 -15.46 -8.61 -23.60
N ILE A 286 -15.40 -7.29 -23.85
CA ILE A 286 -14.69 -6.72 -25.00
C ILE A 286 -13.19 -7.02 -24.90
N ILE A 287 -12.55 -6.77 -23.75
CA ILE A 287 -11.12 -7.05 -23.56
C ILE A 287 -10.82 -8.55 -23.77
N VAL A 288 -11.62 -9.42 -23.16
CA VAL A 288 -11.47 -10.88 -23.34
C VAL A 288 -11.63 -11.25 -24.82
N ALA A 289 -12.64 -10.73 -25.51
CA ALA A 289 -12.84 -11.00 -26.94
C ALA A 289 -11.65 -10.53 -27.79
N MET A 290 -11.04 -9.40 -27.44
CA MET A 290 -9.83 -8.89 -28.10
C MET A 290 -8.58 -9.74 -27.82
N CYS A 291 -8.53 -10.50 -26.73
CA CYS A 291 -7.43 -11.40 -26.41
C CYS A 291 -7.51 -12.78 -27.10
N ILE A 292 -8.70 -13.20 -27.60
CA ILE A 292 -8.92 -14.53 -28.19
C ILE A 292 -8.13 -14.76 -29.48
N PRO A 293 -8.09 -13.81 -30.45
CA PRO A 293 -7.38 -14.05 -31.72
C PRO A 293 -5.90 -14.37 -31.51
N ALA A 294 -5.36 -15.26 -32.31
CA ALA A 294 -3.95 -15.63 -32.23
C ALA A 294 -3.02 -14.48 -32.65
N ASP A 295 -3.53 -13.57 -33.50
CA ASP A 295 -2.88 -12.35 -33.99
C ASP A 295 -3.29 -11.11 -33.19
N SER A 296 -3.83 -11.28 -31.97
CA SER A 296 -4.24 -10.18 -31.12
C SER A 296 -3.06 -9.26 -30.81
N PHE A 297 -3.27 -7.94 -30.91
CA PHE A 297 -2.28 -6.94 -30.52
C PHE A 297 -1.95 -6.93 -29.01
N PHE A 298 -2.71 -7.66 -28.19
CA PHE A 298 -2.39 -7.88 -26.78
C PHE A 298 -1.36 -8.98 -26.52
N ARG A 299 -1.00 -9.76 -27.56
CA ARG A 299 0.00 -10.83 -27.48
C ARG A 299 1.38 -10.29 -27.85
N ASN A 300 2.42 -10.95 -27.31
CA ASN A 300 3.79 -10.71 -27.77
C ASN A 300 4.09 -11.48 -29.06
N ASP A 301 5.29 -11.30 -29.61
CA ASP A 301 5.73 -11.99 -30.85
C ASP A 301 5.74 -13.52 -30.74
N LYS A 302 5.72 -14.07 -29.52
CA LYS A 302 5.61 -15.51 -29.24
C LYS A 302 4.17 -15.99 -29.12
N GLY A 303 3.18 -15.10 -29.26
CA GLY A 303 1.75 -15.41 -29.12
C GLY A 303 1.29 -15.55 -27.66
N GLU A 304 2.10 -15.15 -26.67
CA GLU A 304 1.75 -15.22 -25.25
C GLU A 304 0.92 -13.99 -24.83
N LEU A 305 0.00 -14.18 -23.87
CA LEU A 305 -0.80 -13.13 -23.26
C LEU A 305 -0.26 -12.64 -21.90
N LEU A 306 0.59 -13.45 -21.27
CA LEU A 306 1.15 -13.17 -19.95
C LEU A 306 2.66 -13.02 -20.04
N GLY A 307 3.24 -12.23 -19.14
CA GLY A 307 4.66 -11.87 -19.13
C GLY A 307 4.87 -10.44 -19.65
N SER A 308 6.02 -10.17 -20.27
CA SER A 308 6.27 -8.88 -20.96
C SER A 308 5.46 -8.84 -22.25
N THR A 309 4.18 -8.52 -22.13
CA THR A 309 3.20 -8.48 -23.23
C THR A 309 2.49 -7.14 -23.28
N PRO A 310 1.95 -6.72 -24.44
CA PRO A 310 1.16 -5.50 -24.54
C PRO A 310 -0.06 -5.50 -23.61
N LEU A 311 -0.67 -6.66 -23.32
CA LEU A 311 -1.76 -6.77 -22.33
C LEU A 311 -1.31 -6.34 -20.94
N ILE A 312 -0.20 -6.88 -20.47
CA ILE A 312 0.33 -6.57 -19.13
C ILE A 312 0.81 -5.12 -19.06
N ASN A 313 1.47 -4.62 -20.10
CA ASN A 313 1.91 -3.22 -20.18
C ASN A 313 0.74 -2.23 -20.24
N SER A 314 -0.44 -2.67 -20.73
CA SER A 314 -1.68 -1.88 -20.74
C SER A 314 -2.48 -1.96 -19.44
N LEU A 315 -2.08 -2.79 -18.48
CA LEU A 315 -2.87 -3.15 -17.30
C LEU A 315 -3.36 -1.94 -16.51
N ILE A 316 -2.52 -0.92 -16.36
CA ILE A 316 -2.86 0.32 -15.62
C ILE A 316 -4.01 1.06 -16.29
N VAL A 317 -3.95 1.19 -17.61
CA VAL A 317 -5.02 1.85 -18.40
C VAL A 317 -6.30 1.01 -18.35
N LEU A 318 -6.18 -0.32 -18.45
CA LEU A 318 -7.32 -1.22 -18.36
C LEU A 318 -8.00 -1.16 -16.98
N ILE A 319 -7.22 -1.07 -15.90
CA ILE A 319 -7.73 -0.85 -14.54
C ILE A 319 -8.44 0.51 -14.46
N ALA A 320 -7.80 1.58 -14.93
CA ALA A 320 -8.41 2.91 -14.93
C ALA A 320 -9.77 2.89 -15.67
N MET A 321 -9.84 2.26 -16.84
CA MET A 321 -11.08 2.13 -17.62
C MET A 321 -12.12 1.23 -16.93
N LEU A 322 -11.69 0.15 -16.25
CA LEU A 322 -12.57 -0.74 -15.49
C LEU A 322 -13.28 -0.03 -14.33
N PHE A 323 -12.68 1.01 -13.78
CA PHE A 323 -13.34 1.86 -12.79
C PHE A 323 -14.11 3.01 -13.42
N PHE A 324 -13.56 3.66 -14.43
CA PHE A 324 -14.13 4.84 -15.09
C PHE A 324 -15.46 4.53 -15.77
N ILE A 325 -15.52 3.49 -16.61
CA ILE A 325 -16.70 3.16 -17.43
C ILE A 325 -17.92 2.83 -16.54
N PRO A 326 -17.82 1.93 -15.55
CA PRO A 326 -18.91 1.68 -14.62
C PRO A 326 -19.30 2.90 -13.78
N ALA A 327 -18.32 3.72 -13.38
CA ALA A 327 -18.58 4.94 -12.61
C ALA A 327 -19.41 5.96 -13.39
N VAL A 328 -19.13 6.13 -14.68
CA VAL A 328 -19.90 7.00 -15.57
C VAL A 328 -21.33 6.44 -15.74
N ALA A 329 -21.48 5.13 -15.94
CA ALA A 329 -22.80 4.49 -16.05
C ALA A 329 -23.60 4.65 -14.75
N TYR A 330 -22.97 4.47 -13.60
CA TYR A 330 -23.57 4.71 -12.28
C TYR A 330 -23.97 6.17 -12.11
N GLY A 331 -23.02 7.10 -12.29
CA GLY A 331 -23.22 8.54 -12.08
C GLY A 331 -24.32 9.13 -12.96
N LYS A 332 -24.42 8.68 -14.22
CA LYS A 332 -25.54 9.04 -15.11
C LYS A 332 -26.87 8.50 -14.60
N THR A 333 -26.89 7.25 -14.12
CA THR A 333 -28.14 6.62 -13.65
C THR A 333 -28.67 7.30 -12.38
N VAL A 334 -27.80 7.68 -11.45
CA VAL A 334 -28.21 8.37 -10.20
C VAL A 334 -28.38 9.88 -10.38
N GLY A 335 -28.11 10.42 -11.58
CA GLY A 335 -28.25 11.84 -11.90
C GLY A 335 -27.12 12.73 -11.38
N LYS A 336 -26.01 12.15 -10.91
CA LYS A 336 -24.83 12.90 -10.46
C LYS A 336 -24.00 13.42 -11.62
N PHE A 337 -23.93 12.67 -12.72
CA PHE A 337 -23.31 13.10 -13.98
C PHE A 337 -24.40 13.40 -15.01
N LYS A 338 -24.71 14.68 -15.21
CA LYS A 338 -25.71 15.14 -16.17
C LYS A 338 -25.07 15.52 -17.50
N SER A 339 -23.82 15.93 -17.47
CA SER A 339 -23.07 16.40 -18.64
C SER A 339 -21.63 15.84 -18.62
N ASP A 340 -20.92 16.05 -19.72
CA ASP A 340 -19.47 15.82 -19.85
C ASP A 340 -18.67 16.69 -18.88
N LYS A 341 -19.16 17.91 -18.57
CA LYS A 341 -18.54 18.81 -17.59
C LYS A 341 -18.51 18.23 -16.19
N ASP A 342 -19.55 17.48 -15.78
CA ASP A 342 -19.59 16.83 -14.48
C ASP A 342 -18.54 15.71 -14.39
N ILE A 343 -18.36 14.95 -15.47
CA ILE A 343 -17.34 13.90 -15.57
C ILE A 343 -15.94 14.53 -15.54
N ALA A 344 -15.71 15.56 -16.36
CA ALA A 344 -14.44 16.31 -16.37
C ALA A 344 -14.16 16.94 -15.00
N GLY A 345 -15.19 17.46 -14.33
CA GLY A 345 -15.09 17.99 -12.97
C GLY A 345 -14.66 16.92 -11.96
N ALA A 346 -15.22 15.70 -12.05
CA ALA A 346 -14.83 14.57 -11.20
C ALA A 346 -13.37 14.13 -11.46
N MET A 347 -12.93 14.10 -12.73
CA MET A 347 -11.54 13.84 -13.10
C MET A 347 -10.60 14.91 -12.53
N SER A 348 -10.97 16.19 -12.69
CA SER A 348 -10.18 17.32 -12.17
C SER A 348 -10.07 17.27 -10.63
N ALA A 349 -11.17 16.96 -9.95
CA ALA A 349 -11.17 16.81 -8.49
C ALA A 349 -10.27 15.64 -8.04
N SER A 350 -10.31 14.50 -8.75
CA SER A 350 -9.41 13.38 -8.46
C SER A 350 -7.93 13.77 -8.65
N MET A 351 -7.60 14.55 -9.68
CA MET A 351 -6.23 15.03 -9.88
C MET A 351 -5.81 16.06 -8.84
N ALA A 352 -6.74 16.89 -8.36
CA ALA A 352 -6.45 17.83 -7.27
C ALA A 352 -6.08 17.09 -5.96
N ASP A 353 -6.73 15.97 -5.67
CA ASP A 353 -6.40 15.13 -4.51
C ASP A 353 -4.97 14.54 -4.61
N MET A 354 -4.38 14.46 -5.81
CA MET A 354 -3.01 13.99 -6.04
C MET A 354 -1.92 15.06 -5.83
N GLY A 355 -2.28 16.28 -5.45
CA GLY A 355 -1.32 17.37 -5.26
C GLY A 355 -0.17 17.04 -4.29
N SER A 356 -0.49 16.43 -3.14
CA SER A 356 0.53 15.99 -2.17
C SER A 356 1.44 14.90 -2.72
N PHE A 357 0.88 13.97 -3.52
CA PHE A 357 1.67 12.93 -4.19
C PHE A 357 2.62 13.54 -5.23
N LEU A 358 2.18 14.51 -6.02
CA LEU A 358 3.02 15.20 -7.01
C LEU A 358 4.21 15.91 -6.35
N ALA A 359 3.97 16.62 -5.25
CA ALA A 359 5.03 17.26 -4.49
C ALA A 359 6.04 16.24 -3.91
N LEU A 360 5.53 15.14 -3.36
CA LEU A 360 6.36 14.05 -2.86
C LEU A 360 7.16 13.40 -3.99
N ALA A 361 6.53 13.09 -5.12
CA ALA A 361 7.16 12.46 -6.28
C ALA A 361 8.31 13.32 -6.84
N PHE A 362 8.14 14.65 -6.91
CA PHE A 362 9.20 15.55 -7.36
C PHE A 362 10.45 15.44 -6.47
N VAL A 363 10.29 15.51 -5.15
CA VAL A 363 11.43 15.51 -4.23
C VAL A 363 12.03 14.10 -4.08
N SER A 364 11.19 13.06 -4.06
CA SER A 364 11.65 11.67 -4.01
C SER A 364 12.45 11.28 -5.25
N SER A 365 12.03 11.74 -6.43
CA SER A 365 12.76 11.48 -7.67
C SER A 365 14.17 12.12 -7.67
N GLN A 366 14.31 13.33 -7.11
CA GLN A 366 15.63 13.94 -6.96
C GLN A 366 16.51 13.10 -6.01
N PHE A 367 15.98 12.71 -4.84
CA PHE A 367 16.71 11.87 -3.88
C PHE A 367 17.22 10.59 -4.55
N ILE A 368 16.35 9.82 -5.22
CA ILE A 368 16.72 8.54 -5.85
C ILE A 368 17.76 8.75 -6.96
N ASN A 369 17.56 9.75 -7.81
CA ASN A 369 18.50 10.02 -8.90
C ASN A 369 19.85 10.56 -8.40
N TYR A 370 19.87 11.37 -7.34
CA TYR A 370 21.13 11.80 -6.71
C TYR A 370 21.86 10.61 -6.08
N PHE A 371 21.11 9.71 -5.41
CA PHE A 371 21.65 8.49 -4.81
C PHE A 371 22.25 7.54 -5.86
N SER A 372 21.62 7.43 -7.02
CA SER A 372 22.12 6.68 -8.19
C SER A 372 23.34 7.35 -8.82
N TYR A 373 23.28 8.65 -9.14
CA TYR A 373 24.37 9.40 -9.77
C TYR A 373 25.67 9.34 -8.94
N THR A 374 25.53 9.51 -7.62
CA THR A 374 26.67 9.48 -6.70
C THR A 374 27.25 8.08 -6.49
N LYS A 375 26.62 7.04 -7.03
CA LYS A 375 26.97 5.62 -6.83
C LYS A 375 26.84 5.15 -5.37
N LEU A 376 26.36 5.98 -4.47
CA LEU A 376 26.19 5.61 -3.06
C LEU A 376 25.22 4.44 -2.88
N GLY A 377 24.14 4.39 -3.69
CA GLY A 377 23.21 3.28 -3.70
C GLY A 377 23.88 1.95 -4.03
N THR A 378 24.64 1.91 -5.11
CA THR A 378 25.39 0.72 -5.55
C THR A 378 26.45 0.31 -4.53
N ILE A 379 27.21 1.26 -3.97
CA ILE A 379 28.23 0.99 -2.95
C ILE A 379 27.59 0.39 -1.68
N LEU A 380 26.49 0.98 -1.22
CA LEU A 380 25.77 0.51 -0.05
C LEU A 380 25.18 -0.89 -0.28
N ALA A 381 24.64 -1.14 -1.46
CA ALA A 381 24.09 -2.44 -1.84
C ALA A 381 25.18 -3.52 -1.91
N LEU A 382 26.32 -3.24 -2.55
CA LEU A 382 27.47 -4.16 -2.61
C LEU A 382 28.02 -4.48 -1.21
N SER A 383 28.22 -3.45 -0.39
CA SER A 383 28.73 -3.62 0.98
C SER A 383 27.76 -4.39 1.86
N GLY A 384 26.46 -4.08 1.79
CA GLY A 384 25.40 -4.77 2.53
C GLY A 384 25.24 -6.22 2.07
N ALA A 385 25.24 -6.48 0.76
CA ALA A 385 25.17 -7.84 0.22
C ALA A 385 26.40 -8.68 0.64
N SER A 386 27.59 -8.10 0.60
CA SER A 386 28.81 -8.75 1.08
C SER A 386 28.73 -9.11 2.57
N ALA A 387 28.26 -8.19 3.41
CA ALA A 387 28.05 -8.43 4.84
C ALA A 387 27.03 -9.55 5.11
N LEU A 388 25.91 -9.56 4.37
CA LEU A 388 24.89 -10.61 4.50
C LEU A 388 25.38 -11.96 3.98
N LYS A 389 26.16 -11.99 2.90
CA LYS A 389 26.81 -13.21 2.40
C LYS A 389 27.79 -13.77 3.41
N SER A 390 28.63 -12.92 4.03
CA SER A 390 29.60 -13.36 5.03
C SER A 390 28.92 -13.86 6.31
N ALA A 391 27.74 -13.33 6.65
CA ALA A 391 26.93 -13.81 7.75
C ALA A 391 26.17 -15.13 7.44
N ASN A 392 26.25 -15.62 6.19
CA ASN A 392 25.61 -16.86 5.71
C ASN A 392 24.10 -16.91 6.01
N ILE A 393 23.42 -15.77 5.88
CA ILE A 393 21.97 -15.65 6.11
C ILE A 393 21.23 -16.16 4.87
N GLY A 394 20.51 -17.27 5.01
CA GLY A 394 19.68 -17.83 3.94
C GLY A 394 18.42 -16.99 3.63
N LEU A 395 17.72 -17.35 2.55
CA LEU A 395 16.51 -16.65 2.06
C LEU A 395 15.46 -16.45 3.17
N ILE A 396 15.05 -17.52 3.84
CA ILE A 396 13.94 -17.47 4.80
C ILE A 396 14.25 -16.59 6.01
N PRO A 397 15.39 -16.75 6.72
CA PRO A 397 15.76 -15.83 7.79
C PRO A 397 15.85 -14.37 7.34
N LEU A 398 16.40 -14.12 6.15
CA LEU A 398 16.51 -12.78 5.59
C LEU A 398 15.13 -12.14 5.38
N MET A 399 14.18 -12.88 4.80
CA MET A 399 12.81 -12.41 4.61
C MET A 399 12.12 -12.11 5.94
N VAL A 400 12.26 -12.99 6.93
CA VAL A 400 11.68 -12.78 8.27
C VAL A 400 12.24 -11.52 8.93
N ILE A 401 13.56 -11.35 8.90
CA ILE A 401 14.23 -10.15 9.44
C ILE A 401 13.71 -8.90 8.73
N PHE A 402 13.56 -8.94 7.42
CA PHE A 402 13.10 -7.80 6.64
C PHE A 402 11.61 -7.48 6.87
N VAL A 403 10.76 -8.49 7.04
CA VAL A 403 9.35 -8.31 7.47
C VAL A 403 9.29 -7.62 8.84
N LEU A 404 10.06 -8.10 9.82
CA LEU A 404 10.10 -7.51 11.16
C LEU A 404 10.66 -6.09 11.16
N PHE A 405 11.70 -5.85 10.37
CA PHE A 405 12.26 -4.50 10.18
C PHE A 405 11.24 -3.55 9.55
N SER A 406 10.53 -3.99 8.51
CA SER A 406 9.49 -3.21 7.86
C SER A 406 8.32 -2.90 8.82
N ALA A 407 7.89 -3.89 9.61
CA ALA A 407 6.89 -3.73 10.65
C ALA A 407 7.31 -2.72 11.72
N PHE A 408 8.57 -2.76 12.13
CA PHE A 408 9.14 -1.80 13.09
C PHE A 408 9.17 -0.39 12.50
N MET A 409 9.66 -0.23 11.28
CA MET A 409 9.71 1.07 10.60
C MET A 409 8.32 1.69 10.42
N ASN A 410 7.29 0.87 10.24
CA ASN A 410 5.91 1.32 10.09
C ASN A 410 5.35 2.00 11.36
N LEU A 411 5.87 1.70 12.53
CA LEU A 411 5.45 2.37 13.76
C LEU A 411 5.80 3.87 13.77
N PHE A 412 6.81 4.27 12.99
CA PHE A 412 7.31 5.65 12.91
C PHE A 412 6.87 6.42 11.67
N MET A 413 6.38 5.72 10.65
CA MET A 413 5.97 6.32 9.37
C MET A 413 4.70 5.66 8.84
N GLY A 414 3.58 6.35 8.94
CA GLY A 414 2.26 5.82 8.55
C GLY A 414 2.00 5.72 7.04
N SER A 415 2.89 6.25 6.18
CA SER A 415 2.72 6.20 4.72
C SER A 415 3.55 5.09 4.09
N ALA A 416 2.88 4.11 3.48
CA ALA A 416 3.52 2.98 2.79
C ALA A 416 4.44 3.43 1.65
N SER A 417 3.97 4.32 0.77
CA SER A 417 4.78 4.81 -0.35
C SER A 417 5.99 5.63 0.11
N ALA A 418 5.84 6.50 1.12
CA ALA A 418 6.95 7.27 1.64
C ALA A 418 8.03 6.36 2.25
N LYS A 419 7.65 5.35 3.05
CA LYS A 419 8.61 4.37 3.58
C LYS A 419 9.31 3.59 2.47
N TRP A 420 8.53 3.09 1.50
CA TRP A 420 9.11 2.29 0.43
C TRP A 420 10.07 3.11 -0.43
N ASN A 421 9.79 4.39 -0.68
CA ASN A 421 10.74 5.30 -1.33
C ASN A 421 12.07 5.45 -0.59
N ILE A 422 12.08 5.26 0.75
CA ILE A 422 13.33 5.28 1.54
C ILE A 422 14.02 3.92 1.50
N LEU A 423 13.27 2.84 1.67
CA LEU A 423 13.81 1.50 1.83
C LEU A 423 14.22 0.85 0.51
N ALA A 424 13.42 1.04 -0.54
CA ALA A 424 13.64 0.39 -1.82
C ALA A 424 15.02 0.70 -2.42
N PRO A 425 15.50 1.96 -2.50
CA PRO A 425 16.81 2.27 -3.10
C PRO A 425 18.00 1.57 -2.41
N VAL A 426 17.81 1.12 -1.18
CA VAL A 426 18.84 0.42 -0.39
C VAL A 426 18.66 -1.09 -0.49
N PHE A 427 17.46 -1.57 -0.15
CA PHE A 427 17.23 -3.01 0.03
C PHE A 427 16.98 -3.74 -1.28
N VAL A 428 16.33 -3.13 -2.27
CA VAL A 428 16.07 -3.79 -3.56
C VAL A 428 17.37 -4.15 -4.28
N PRO A 429 18.32 -3.22 -4.52
CA PRO A 429 19.60 -3.58 -5.13
C PRO A 429 20.40 -4.59 -4.29
N MET A 430 20.33 -4.49 -2.96
CA MET A 430 21.00 -5.42 -2.06
C MET A 430 20.45 -6.86 -2.21
N PHE A 431 19.14 -7.02 -2.27
CA PHE A 431 18.48 -8.33 -2.48
C PHE A 431 18.80 -8.90 -3.86
N MET A 432 18.81 -8.06 -4.90
CA MET A 432 19.21 -8.46 -6.25
C MET A 432 20.65 -9.01 -6.28
N LEU A 433 21.60 -8.34 -5.61
CA LEU A 433 22.97 -8.80 -5.47
C LEU A 433 23.12 -10.10 -4.66
N LEU A 434 22.12 -10.43 -3.84
CA LEU A 434 22.03 -11.73 -3.16
C LEU A 434 21.37 -12.80 -4.04
N GLY A 435 20.90 -12.45 -5.25
CA GLY A 435 20.23 -13.33 -6.20
C GLY A 435 18.72 -13.43 -5.99
N TYR A 436 18.10 -12.53 -5.23
CA TYR A 436 16.65 -12.53 -4.99
C TYR A 436 15.95 -11.47 -5.83
N SER A 437 14.72 -11.77 -6.28
CA SER A 437 13.97 -10.84 -7.12
C SER A 437 13.55 -9.57 -6.35
N PRO A 438 13.49 -8.42 -7.02
CA PRO A 438 13.01 -7.17 -6.44
C PRO A 438 11.55 -7.26 -5.95
N GLU A 439 10.72 -8.04 -6.64
CA GLU A 439 9.33 -8.29 -6.26
C GLU A 439 9.23 -9.07 -4.94
N LEU A 440 10.17 -9.95 -4.66
CA LEU A 440 10.23 -10.67 -3.38
C LEU A 440 10.59 -9.73 -2.22
N CYS A 441 11.53 -8.81 -2.46
CA CYS A 441 11.85 -7.76 -1.48
C CYS A 441 10.62 -6.89 -1.19
N GLN A 442 9.92 -6.44 -2.24
CA GLN A 442 8.67 -5.68 -2.11
C GLN A 442 7.60 -6.48 -1.35
N LEU A 443 7.48 -7.78 -1.61
CA LEU A 443 6.52 -8.65 -0.93
C LEU A 443 6.74 -8.69 0.59
N ALA A 444 7.98 -8.92 1.02
CA ALA A 444 8.35 -8.95 2.43
C ALA A 444 8.08 -7.60 3.11
N TYR A 445 8.38 -6.49 2.42
CA TYR A 445 8.01 -5.15 2.85
C TYR A 445 6.49 -5.01 3.07
N ARG A 446 5.68 -5.42 2.10
CA ARG A 446 4.21 -5.30 2.13
C ARG A 446 3.58 -6.06 3.30
N VAL A 447 4.11 -7.23 3.63
CA VAL A 447 3.66 -8.02 4.79
C VAL A 447 3.93 -7.28 6.09
N GLY A 448 5.16 -6.79 6.30
CA GLY A 448 5.54 -6.07 7.51
C GLY A 448 4.80 -4.74 7.67
N ASP A 449 4.68 -3.98 6.58
CA ASP A 449 3.98 -2.70 6.52
C ASP A 449 2.52 -2.84 6.96
N SER A 450 1.78 -3.75 6.35
CA SER A 450 0.34 -3.90 6.57
C SER A 450 -0.01 -4.30 8.00
N CYS A 451 0.75 -5.23 8.59
CA CYS A 451 0.44 -5.79 9.91
C CYS A 451 0.41 -4.76 11.05
N THR A 452 1.20 -3.71 10.94
CA THR A 452 1.36 -2.70 12.01
C THR A 452 0.64 -1.39 11.75
N ASN A 453 0.04 -1.20 10.58
CA ASN A 453 -0.79 -0.03 10.26
C ASN A 453 -1.89 0.23 11.29
N ILE A 454 -2.48 -0.84 11.83
CA ILE A 454 -3.62 -0.78 12.77
C ILE A 454 -3.23 -0.39 14.19
N ILE A 455 -1.95 -0.34 14.51
CA ILE A 455 -1.45 0.02 15.85
C ILE A 455 -0.57 1.29 15.84
N THR A 456 -0.29 1.86 14.67
CA THR A 456 0.48 3.10 14.58
C THR A 456 -0.43 4.33 14.66
N PRO A 457 -0.27 5.21 15.66
CA PRO A 457 -1.06 6.43 15.77
C PRO A 457 -0.72 7.47 14.70
N LEU A 458 0.35 7.26 13.95
CA LEU A 458 0.83 8.14 12.87
C LEU A 458 0.13 7.90 11.52
N MET A 459 -0.77 6.91 11.46
CA MET A 459 -1.60 6.69 10.28
C MET A 459 -2.59 7.85 10.11
N THR A 460 -2.72 8.34 8.89
CA THR A 460 -3.51 9.53 8.54
C THR A 460 -4.95 9.50 9.09
N TYR A 461 -5.61 8.33 9.04
CA TYR A 461 -7.01 8.15 9.45
C TYR A 461 -7.19 7.78 10.93
N TYR A 462 -6.12 7.62 11.70
CA TYR A 462 -6.22 7.12 13.08
C TYR A 462 -7.08 8.03 13.97
N ALA A 463 -6.94 9.35 13.83
CA ALA A 463 -7.77 10.33 14.55
C ALA A 463 -9.26 10.21 14.20
N VAL A 464 -9.58 9.97 12.92
CA VAL A 464 -10.96 9.78 12.45
C VAL A 464 -11.57 8.52 13.06
N ILE A 465 -10.79 7.45 13.17
CA ILE A 465 -11.22 6.18 13.80
C ILE A 465 -11.54 6.40 15.28
N ILE A 466 -10.73 7.18 15.99
CA ILE A 466 -11.01 7.55 17.38
C ILE A 466 -12.35 8.29 17.47
N ILE A 467 -12.61 9.25 16.59
CA ILE A 467 -13.88 10.00 16.56
C ILE A 467 -15.06 9.06 16.34
N PHE A 468 -14.93 8.08 15.44
CA PHE A 468 -15.97 7.05 15.24
C PHE A 468 -16.18 6.17 16.47
N ALA A 469 -15.12 5.78 17.16
CA ALA A 469 -15.20 5.01 18.39
C ALA A 469 -15.87 5.81 19.53
N GLN A 470 -15.60 7.13 19.63
CA GLN A 470 -16.15 8.03 20.63
C GLN A 470 -17.67 8.21 20.54
N LYS A 471 -18.29 7.90 19.38
CA LYS A 471 -19.76 7.84 19.25
C LYS A 471 -20.36 6.74 20.14
N TYR A 472 -19.61 5.69 20.42
CA TYR A 472 -20.04 4.52 21.21
C TYR A 472 -19.40 4.49 22.60
N ASP A 473 -18.17 4.96 22.75
CA ASP A 473 -17.46 5.09 24.03
C ASP A 473 -16.75 6.44 24.10
N LYS A 474 -17.33 7.39 24.81
CA LYS A 474 -16.78 8.76 24.98
C LYS A 474 -15.35 8.80 25.54
N LYS A 475 -14.89 7.70 26.17
CA LYS A 475 -13.54 7.59 26.73
C LYS A 475 -12.54 6.96 25.76
N ALA A 476 -13.01 6.51 24.59
CA ALA A 476 -12.14 5.91 23.60
C ALA A 476 -11.05 6.92 23.14
N GLY A 477 -9.81 6.49 23.16
CA GLY A 477 -8.65 7.26 22.75
C GLY A 477 -7.63 6.36 22.07
N ILE A 478 -6.44 6.91 21.78
CA ILE A 478 -5.33 6.18 21.14
C ILE A 478 -5.07 4.84 21.84
N GLY A 479 -4.93 4.85 23.16
CA GLY A 479 -4.68 3.65 23.94
C GLY A 479 -5.78 2.59 23.84
N THR A 480 -7.04 3.00 23.76
CA THR A 480 -8.20 2.09 23.62
C THR A 480 -8.17 1.40 22.26
N ILE A 481 -8.01 2.20 21.18
CA ILE A 481 -7.96 1.64 19.82
C ILE A 481 -6.74 0.75 19.65
N THR A 482 -5.54 1.20 20.05
CA THR A 482 -4.33 0.38 19.94
C THR A 482 -4.44 -0.92 20.73
N ALA A 483 -4.96 -0.88 21.97
CA ALA A 483 -5.15 -2.09 22.78
C ALA A 483 -6.17 -3.05 22.17
N THR A 484 -7.19 -2.54 21.47
CA THR A 484 -8.17 -3.35 20.74
C THR A 484 -7.57 -3.96 19.47
N MET A 485 -6.69 -3.23 18.78
CA MET A 485 -6.08 -3.67 17.52
C MET A 485 -4.82 -4.52 17.69
N LEU A 486 -4.18 -4.48 18.87
CA LEU A 486 -2.93 -5.22 19.11
C LEU A 486 -3.04 -6.73 18.85
N PRO A 487 -4.13 -7.45 19.27
CA PRO A 487 -4.29 -8.86 18.93
C PRO A 487 -4.30 -9.14 17.43
N TYR A 488 -4.93 -8.27 16.63
CA TYR A 488 -4.91 -8.39 15.17
C TYR A 488 -3.50 -8.20 14.61
N SER A 489 -2.81 -7.14 15.01
CA SER A 489 -1.47 -6.82 14.54
C SER A 489 -0.48 -7.96 14.80
N VAL A 490 -0.45 -8.48 16.02
CA VAL A 490 0.45 -9.57 16.40
C VAL A 490 0.11 -10.86 15.64
N CYS A 491 -1.17 -11.22 15.58
CA CYS A 491 -1.61 -12.43 14.89
C CYS A 491 -1.36 -12.34 13.37
N PHE A 492 -1.67 -11.21 12.75
CA PHE A 492 -1.39 -10.97 11.33
C PHE A 492 0.11 -11.06 11.05
N LEU A 493 0.95 -10.38 11.85
CA LEU A 493 2.39 -10.42 11.67
C LEU A 493 2.94 -11.85 11.73
N ILE A 494 2.54 -12.63 12.74
CA ILE A 494 2.99 -14.01 12.92
C ILE A 494 2.47 -14.90 11.79
N CYS A 495 1.15 -14.94 11.59
CA CYS A 495 0.54 -15.88 10.64
C CYS A 495 0.86 -15.54 9.19
N TRP A 496 0.94 -14.26 8.83
CA TRP A 496 1.30 -13.85 7.47
C TRP A 496 2.78 -14.12 7.18
N THR A 497 3.66 -13.91 8.18
CA THR A 497 5.08 -14.30 8.07
C THR A 497 5.23 -15.82 7.94
N ILE A 498 4.48 -16.61 8.71
CA ILE A 498 4.46 -18.09 8.58
C ILE A 498 3.97 -18.49 7.18
N MET A 499 2.91 -17.86 6.67
CA MET A 499 2.42 -18.10 5.31
C MET A 499 3.52 -17.79 4.27
N LEU A 500 4.26 -16.68 4.43
CA LEU A 500 5.38 -16.34 3.56
C LEU A 500 6.49 -17.41 3.61
N ILE A 501 6.86 -17.86 4.80
CA ILE A 501 7.85 -18.93 4.97
C ILE A 501 7.42 -20.23 4.25
N ILE A 502 6.18 -20.67 4.49
CA ILE A 502 5.63 -21.86 3.84
C ILE A 502 5.61 -21.69 2.32
N TRP A 503 5.17 -20.52 1.83
CA TRP A 503 5.08 -20.19 0.40
C TRP A 503 6.41 -20.30 -0.31
N LEU A 504 7.46 -19.72 0.30
CA LEU A 504 8.83 -19.78 -0.22
C LEU A 504 9.45 -21.17 -0.11
N SER A 505 9.15 -21.90 0.97
CA SER A 505 9.67 -23.27 1.19
C SER A 505 9.12 -24.27 0.16
N ILE A 506 7.88 -24.07 -0.30
CA ILE A 506 7.24 -24.92 -1.32
C ILE A 506 7.62 -24.44 -2.74
N GLY A 507 8.17 -23.22 -2.88
CA GLY A 507 8.52 -22.63 -4.18
C GLY A 507 7.32 -22.15 -4.98
N LEU A 508 6.23 -21.70 -4.33
CA LEU A 508 5.05 -21.19 -5.02
C LEU A 508 5.34 -19.82 -5.66
N PRO A 509 4.73 -19.53 -6.84
CA PRO A 509 4.87 -18.24 -7.49
C PRO A 509 4.26 -17.12 -6.62
N ILE A 510 4.97 -16.01 -6.46
CA ILE A 510 4.49 -14.84 -5.70
C ILE A 510 3.58 -13.94 -6.54
N GLY A 511 3.78 -13.93 -7.84
CA GLY A 511 3.04 -13.15 -8.82
C GLY A 511 2.95 -13.85 -10.17
N ILE A 512 2.38 -13.16 -11.14
CA ILE A 512 2.25 -13.67 -12.51
C ILE A 512 3.58 -13.45 -13.24
N ASN A 513 4.17 -14.52 -13.75
CA ASN A 513 5.47 -14.52 -14.43
C ASN A 513 6.60 -13.82 -13.65
N THR A 514 6.57 -13.97 -12.34
CA THR A 514 7.54 -13.35 -11.45
C THR A 514 8.46 -14.41 -10.88
N PRO A 515 9.75 -14.34 -11.16
CA PRO A 515 10.72 -15.27 -10.58
C PRO A 515 10.92 -14.96 -9.08
N LEU A 516 11.26 -15.98 -8.30
CA LEU A 516 11.70 -15.80 -6.91
C LEU A 516 13.14 -15.31 -6.84
N PHE A 517 13.94 -15.66 -7.83
CA PHE A 517 15.35 -15.34 -7.90
C PHE A 517 15.62 -14.36 -9.03
N TYR A 518 16.49 -13.41 -8.76
CA TYR A 518 16.99 -12.50 -9.78
C TYR A 518 17.86 -13.31 -10.75
N PRO A 519 17.66 -13.22 -12.06
CA PRO A 519 18.49 -13.92 -13.02
C PRO A 519 19.93 -13.44 -12.91
N ALA A 520 20.82 -14.40 -12.67
CA ALA A 520 22.26 -14.17 -12.56
C ALA A 520 22.92 -14.10 -13.94
#